data_ceed5b6a79b8d1bce9f8a45bf1404922
#
_entry.id   ceed5b6a79b8d1bce9f8a45bf1404922
#
_cell.length_a   1.000
_cell.length_b   1.000
_cell.length_c   1.000
_cell.angle_alpha   90.00
_cell.angle_beta   90.00
_cell.angle_gamma   90.00
#
_symmetry.space_group_name_H-M   'P 1'
#
loop_
_entity.id
_entity.type
_entity.pdbx_description
1 polymer ?
#
loop_
_entity_poly.entity_id
_entity_poly.type
_entity_poly.pdbx_seq_one_letter_code
_entity_poly.pdbx_strand_id
1 'polypeptide(L)'
;MFGTMTYGRRSTLAAFAVAIATLPWAPAASQNRPRTIVALLAHADDETAAGPALARYAREGVQVHMIIVTDGAGGSGTQTYLQRPDSGPVGDALVKARADEARCAATTLGARDPILLGFPDGKLGDYLGDRSLMTRLTDRIAKEIERLQPDVVVTWGPDGGTGHPDHRIVGNIATQLLRFGAPGMPERLFYMYLPIEMIRLANPQRGEPPLLFPQAKYFTVKVPFTPADLDAAIRTMACHKTQFGAEAMQRFMPARERVWNGAVSFVPASPSLNGDDLFRK
;
A
#
# COMPACT_ATOMS: atom_id res chain seq x y z
N MET A 1 86.00 -33.51 38.31
CA MET A 1 85.31 -34.50 37.47
C MET A 1 83.79 -34.32 37.71
N PHE A 2 83.14 -33.63 36.85
CA PHE A 2 81.73 -33.35 37.00
C PHE A 2 80.93 -34.08 35.87
N GLY A 3 80.10 -35.05 36.30
CA GLY A 3 79.22 -35.79 35.38
C GLY A 3 77.90 -35.00 35.11
N THR A 4 77.63 -34.82 33.86
CA THR A 4 76.40 -34.19 33.40
C THR A 4 75.29 -35.24 33.18
N MET A 5 74.21 -35.13 33.98
CA MET A 5 72.95 -35.89 33.76
C MET A 5 72.09 -35.18 32.77
N THR A 6 71.76 -35.79 31.63
CA THR A 6 70.80 -35.33 30.66
C THR A 6 69.44 -35.98 30.93
N TYR A 7 68.42 -35.15 31.26
CA TYR A 7 67.02 -35.55 31.37
C TYR A 7 66.33 -35.36 30.03
N GLY A 8 66.01 -36.47 29.40
CA GLY A 8 65.15 -36.43 28.20
C GLY A 8 63.69 -36.40 28.61
N ARG A 9 63.03 -35.28 28.39
CA ARG A 9 61.54 -35.17 28.44
C ARG A 9 60.95 -35.61 27.10
N ARG A 10 60.24 -36.72 27.07
CA ARG A 10 59.38 -37.10 25.99
C ARG A 10 57.99 -36.43 26.17
N SER A 11 57.67 -35.38 25.37
CA SER A 11 56.37 -34.78 25.33
C SER A 11 55.51 -35.51 24.29
N THR A 12 54.53 -36.26 24.76
CA THR A 12 53.49 -36.84 23.94
C THR A 12 52.44 -35.76 23.68
N LEU A 13 52.42 -35.21 22.47
CA LEU A 13 51.33 -34.35 21.94
C LEU A 13 50.13 -35.24 21.58
N ALA A 14 49.09 -35.18 22.42
CA ALA A 14 47.80 -35.75 22.07
C ALA A 14 47.09 -34.78 21.11
N ALA A 15 46.95 -35.17 19.85
CA ALA A 15 46.16 -34.43 18.86
C ALA A 15 44.67 -34.70 19.12
N PHE A 16 43.97 -33.71 19.64
CA PHE A 16 42.49 -33.71 19.67
C PHE A 16 41.98 -33.37 18.28
N ALA A 17 41.48 -34.36 17.56
CA ALA A 17 40.70 -34.14 16.34
C ALA A 17 39.28 -33.64 16.69
N VAL A 18 39.02 -32.36 16.52
CA VAL A 18 37.66 -31.81 16.61
C VAL A 18 36.93 -32.16 15.32
N ALA A 19 36.07 -33.15 15.39
CA ALA A 19 35.13 -33.45 14.29
C ALA A 19 34.09 -32.35 14.22
N ILE A 20 34.25 -31.39 13.29
CA ILE A 20 33.22 -30.43 12.96
C ILE A 20 32.14 -31.21 12.17
N ALA A 21 31.04 -31.58 12.84
CA ALA A 21 29.85 -32.09 12.18
C ALA A 21 29.23 -30.95 11.38
N THR A 22 29.44 -30.93 10.07
CA THR A 22 28.69 -30.09 9.14
C THR A 22 27.28 -30.66 9.04
N LEU A 23 26.39 -30.11 9.87
CA LEU A 23 24.95 -30.33 9.65
C LEU A 23 24.60 -29.80 8.26
N PRO A 24 23.96 -30.60 7.40
CA PRO A 24 23.51 -30.09 6.13
C PRO A 24 22.51 -28.96 6.41
N TRP A 25 22.79 -27.75 5.90
CA TRP A 25 21.85 -26.65 5.86
C TRP A 25 20.68 -27.11 4.97
N ALA A 26 19.65 -27.67 5.58
CA ALA A 26 18.40 -27.89 4.88
C ALA A 26 17.90 -26.49 4.47
N PRO A 27 17.66 -26.22 3.18
CA PRO A 27 17.01 -25.00 2.78
C PRO A 27 15.70 -24.95 3.56
N ALA A 28 15.49 -23.86 4.33
CA ALA A 28 14.24 -23.64 5.03
C ALA A 28 13.13 -23.84 3.98
N ALA A 29 12.27 -24.83 4.20
CA ALA A 29 11.12 -25.07 3.36
C ALA A 29 10.45 -23.70 3.24
N SER A 30 10.35 -23.19 2.02
CA SER A 30 9.59 -21.99 1.70
C SER A 30 8.21 -22.23 2.32
N GLN A 31 7.97 -21.67 3.49
CA GLN A 31 6.69 -21.79 4.14
C GLN A 31 5.69 -21.26 3.13
N ASN A 32 4.70 -22.06 2.81
CA ASN A 32 3.68 -21.81 1.81
C ASN A 32 2.68 -20.77 2.38
N ARG A 33 3.24 -19.60 2.83
CA ARG A 33 2.39 -18.51 3.29
C ARG A 33 1.68 -17.91 2.10
N PRO A 34 0.42 -17.55 2.22
CA PRO A 34 -0.30 -16.86 1.17
C PRO A 34 0.43 -15.57 0.78
N ARG A 35 0.50 -15.30 -0.52
CA ARG A 35 0.99 -14.01 -1.02
C ARG A 35 0.18 -12.88 -0.42
N THR A 36 0.83 -11.79 -0.06
CA THR A 36 0.21 -10.69 0.67
C THR A 36 0.47 -9.35 -0.02
N ILE A 37 -0.60 -8.59 -0.24
CA ILE A 37 -0.57 -7.20 -0.69
C ILE A 37 -1.03 -6.32 0.47
N VAL A 38 -0.31 -5.23 0.72
CA VAL A 38 -0.77 -4.12 1.53
C VAL A 38 -1.10 -2.93 0.63
N ALA A 39 -2.35 -2.50 0.62
CA ALA A 39 -2.75 -1.19 0.11
C ALA A 39 -2.62 -0.19 1.27
N LEU A 40 -1.59 0.65 1.22
CA LEU A 40 -1.34 1.71 2.20
C LEU A 40 -1.98 3.00 1.69
N LEU A 41 -3.04 3.42 2.33
CA LEU A 41 -4.01 4.41 1.88
C LEU A 41 -4.06 5.59 2.86
N ALA A 42 -4.25 6.81 2.36
CA ALA A 42 -4.47 7.96 3.21
C ALA A 42 -5.90 7.96 3.78
N HIS A 43 -6.88 7.72 2.90
CA HIS A 43 -8.31 7.80 3.25
C HIS A 43 -9.05 6.49 2.92
N ALA A 44 -10.19 6.32 3.55
CA ALA A 44 -11.18 5.32 3.12
C ALA A 44 -11.77 5.78 1.77
N ASP A 45 -11.68 4.99 0.73
CA ASP A 45 -12.02 5.19 -0.69
C ASP A 45 -10.82 5.24 -1.65
N ASP A 46 -9.62 5.44 -1.17
CA ASP A 46 -8.40 5.46 -2.00
C ASP A 46 -8.18 4.16 -2.77
N GLU A 47 -8.56 3.00 -2.18
CA GLU A 47 -8.44 1.69 -2.83
C GLU A 47 -9.16 1.64 -4.17
N THR A 48 -10.13 2.52 -4.38
CA THR A 48 -10.87 2.60 -5.64
C THR A 48 -9.99 2.97 -6.84
N ALA A 49 -8.80 3.55 -6.61
CA ALA A 49 -7.83 3.83 -7.67
C ALA A 49 -7.20 2.57 -8.25
N ALA A 50 -7.09 1.50 -7.46
CA ALA A 50 -6.54 0.21 -7.86
C ALA A 50 -7.57 -0.94 -7.77
N GLY A 51 -8.83 -0.63 -7.54
CA GLY A 51 -9.90 -1.57 -7.20
C GLY A 51 -9.94 -2.85 -8.05
N PRO A 52 -9.98 -2.81 -9.40
CA PRO A 52 -10.04 -4.03 -10.21
C PRO A 52 -8.82 -4.93 -10.04
N ALA A 53 -7.61 -4.37 -9.89
CA ALA A 53 -6.40 -5.15 -9.66
C ALA A 53 -6.42 -5.80 -8.27
N LEU A 54 -6.82 -5.08 -7.24
CA LEU A 54 -6.95 -5.62 -5.88
C LEU A 54 -8.02 -6.72 -5.81
N ALA A 55 -9.17 -6.54 -6.48
CA ALA A 55 -10.22 -7.55 -6.59
C ALA A 55 -9.72 -8.82 -7.28
N ARG A 56 -8.98 -8.69 -8.40
CA ARG A 56 -8.34 -9.80 -9.07
C ARG A 56 -7.45 -10.59 -8.11
N TYR A 57 -6.54 -9.93 -7.42
CA TYR A 57 -5.63 -10.60 -6.50
C TYR A 57 -6.35 -11.28 -5.34
N ALA A 58 -7.36 -10.64 -4.76
CA ALA A 58 -8.19 -11.25 -3.71
C ALA A 58 -8.88 -12.52 -4.22
N ARG A 59 -9.48 -12.48 -5.41
CA ARG A 59 -10.10 -13.64 -6.07
C ARG A 59 -9.08 -14.77 -6.36
N GLU A 60 -7.83 -14.42 -6.66
CA GLU A 60 -6.73 -15.37 -6.89
C GLU A 60 -6.12 -15.91 -5.57
N GLY A 61 -6.70 -15.59 -4.42
CA GLY A 61 -6.28 -16.09 -3.10
C GLY A 61 -5.13 -15.32 -2.47
N VAL A 62 -4.75 -14.15 -3.01
CA VAL A 62 -3.80 -13.25 -2.36
C VAL A 62 -4.48 -12.58 -1.18
N GLN A 63 -3.79 -12.49 -0.04
CA GLN A 63 -4.27 -11.73 1.11
C GLN A 63 -4.09 -10.24 0.87
N VAL A 64 -5.18 -9.54 0.63
CA VAL A 64 -5.19 -8.09 0.46
C VAL A 64 -5.52 -7.45 1.81
N HIS A 65 -4.63 -6.60 2.32
CA HIS A 65 -4.83 -5.78 3.51
C HIS A 65 -4.89 -4.32 3.12
N MET A 66 -5.80 -3.57 3.73
CA MET A 66 -5.89 -2.12 3.61
C MET A 66 -5.45 -1.48 4.92
N ILE A 67 -4.41 -0.66 4.90
CA ILE A 67 -4.02 0.22 5.99
C ILE A 67 -4.52 1.63 5.62
N ILE A 68 -5.47 2.15 6.39
CA ILE A 68 -6.05 3.48 6.17
C ILE A 68 -5.53 4.39 7.27
N VAL A 69 -4.80 5.43 6.88
CA VAL A 69 -4.03 6.25 7.80
C VAL A 69 -4.90 7.25 8.54
N THR A 70 -5.80 7.94 7.84
CA THR A 70 -6.63 9.00 8.46
C THR A 70 -7.97 8.46 8.97
N ASP A 71 -8.60 9.25 9.82
CA ASP A 71 -9.91 8.98 10.38
C ASP A 71 -11.07 9.34 9.45
N GLY A 72 -10.79 10.09 8.38
CA GLY A 72 -11.77 10.51 7.41
C GLY A 72 -12.66 11.68 7.83
N ALA A 73 -12.36 12.36 8.96
CA ALA A 73 -13.16 13.48 9.47
C ALA A 73 -13.15 14.72 8.55
N GLY A 74 -12.11 14.87 7.73
CA GLY A 74 -11.97 15.98 6.77
C GLY A 74 -12.77 15.76 5.47
N GLY A 75 -13.32 14.59 5.25
CA GLY A 75 -14.21 14.32 4.13
C GLY A 75 -15.51 15.12 4.27
N SER A 76 -15.97 15.72 3.20
CA SER A 76 -17.14 16.61 3.19
C SER A 76 -18.46 15.87 2.91
N GLY A 77 -18.73 14.77 3.57
CA GLY A 77 -19.99 14.04 3.40
C GLY A 77 -20.25 13.72 1.91
N THR A 78 -21.47 13.92 1.43
CA THR A 78 -21.85 13.66 0.01
C THR A 78 -21.31 14.67 -0.99
N GLN A 79 -20.40 15.57 -0.61
CA GLN A 79 -20.06 16.75 -1.40
C GLN A 79 -18.82 16.68 -2.22
N THR A 80 -17.89 15.80 -1.90
CA THR A 80 -16.53 15.87 -2.44
C THR A 80 -16.51 15.92 -3.98
N TYR A 81 -17.45 15.26 -4.63
CA TYR A 81 -17.48 15.19 -6.10
C TYR A 81 -18.61 15.95 -6.78
N LEU A 82 -19.62 16.41 -6.04
CA LEU A 82 -20.79 17.07 -6.64
C LEU A 82 -21.06 18.47 -6.12
N GLN A 83 -20.25 18.99 -5.19
CA GLN A 83 -20.36 20.33 -4.61
C GLN A 83 -21.78 20.69 -4.10
N ARG A 84 -22.50 19.73 -3.53
CA ARG A 84 -23.83 19.99 -2.98
C ARG A 84 -23.75 20.38 -1.51
N PRO A 85 -24.54 21.38 -1.08
CA PRO A 85 -24.67 21.68 0.34
C PRO A 85 -25.41 20.56 1.07
N ASP A 86 -25.05 20.33 2.32
CA ASP A 86 -25.13 19.10 3.03
C ASP A 86 -26.30 18.72 3.83
N SER A 87 -26.56 17.43 3.82
CA SER A 87 -27.29 16.70 4.86
C SER A 87 -26.51 15.44 5.36
N GLY A 88 -25.23 15.33 5.03
CA GLY A 88 -24.41 14.17 5.40
C GLY A 88 -23.90 14.21 6.85
N PRO A 89 -23.37 13.09 7.39
CA PRO A 89 -22.76 13.07 8.71
C PRO A 89 -21.50 13.95 8.75
N VAL A 90 -21.22 14.53 9.92
CA VAL A 90 -20.04 15.36 10.20
C VAL A 90 -19.38 14.93 11.51
N GLY A 91 -18.11 15.32 11.73
CA GLY A 91 -17.38 15.00 12.95
C GLY A 91 -17.33 13.50 13.24
N ASP A 92 -17.53 13.10 14.48
CA ASP A 92 -17.46 11.69 14.91
C ASP A 92 -18.44 10.78 14.17
N ALA A 93 -19.61 11.30 13.77
CA ALA A 93 -20.57 10.53 12.98
C ALA A 93 -20.04 10.24 11.57
N LEU A 94 -19.30 11.15 10.97
CA LEU A 94 -18.63 10.93 9.69
C LEU A 94 -17.47 9.94 9.85
N VAL A 95 -16.63 10.08 10.87
CA VAL A 95 -15.54 9.14 11.18
C VAL A 95 -16.09 7.71 11.28
N LYS A 96 -17.18 7.54 12.06
CA LYS A 96 -17.83 6.23 12.18
C LYS A 96 -18.38 5.73 10.84
N ALA A 97 -19.07 6.58 10.10
CA ALA A 97 -19.63 6.20 8.80
C ALA A 97 -18.52 5.74 7.82
N ARG A 98 -17.43 6.49 7.70
CA ARG A 98 -16.31 6.14 6.82
C ARG A 98 -15.58 4.87 7.27
N ALA A 99 -15.48 4.63 8.57
CA ALA A 99 -14.95 3.37 9.07
C ALA A 99 -15.85 2.16 8.70
N ASP A 100 -17.16 2.31 8.79
CA ASP A 100 -18.12 1.27 8.39
C ASP A 100 -18.11 1.07 6.86
N GLU A 101 -17.99 2.13 6.08
CA GLU A 101 -17.81 2.10 4.62
C GLU A 101 -16.54 1.38 4.21
N ALA A 102 -15.42 1.62 4.92
CA ALA A 102 -14.16 0.93 4.68
C ALA A 102 -14.28 -0.59 4.93
N ARG A 103 -15.02 -1.01 5.97
CA ARG A 103 -15.28 -2.43 6.23
C ARG A 103 -16.17 -3.06 5.16
N CYS A 104 -17.20 -2.33 4.72
CA CYS A 104 -18.04 -2.75 3.58
C CYS A 104 -17.17 -2.93 2.32
N ALA A 105 -16.31 -1.95 2.02
CA ALA A 105 -15.42 -1.96 0.88
C ALA A 105 -14.45 -3.16 0.93
N ALA A 106 -13.81 -3.40 2.08
CA ALA A 106 -12.92 -4.53 2.29
C ALA A 106 -13.63 -5.87 2.04
N THR A 107 -14.79 -6.07 2.64
CA THR A 107 -15.59 -7.28 2.47
C THR A 107 -15.97 -7.49 1.00
N THR A 108 -16.43 -6.43 0.33
CA THR A 108 -16.88 -6.47 -1.07
C THR A 108 -15.74 -6.77 -2.03
N LEU A 109 -14.55 -6.24 -1.75
CA LEU A 109 -13.32 -6.46 -2.51
C LEU A 109 -12.74 -7.86 -2.30
N GLY A 110 -13.12 -8.55 -1.22
CA GLY A 110 -12.49 -9.79 -0.78
C GLY A 110 -11.19 -9.58 -0.01
N ALA A 111 -10.96 -8.38 0.50
CA ALA A 111 -9.83 -8.03 1.35
C ALA A 111 -10.08 -8.42 2.82
N ARG A 112 -9.03 -8.35 3.63
CA ARG A 112 -9.12 -8.48 5.09
C ARG A 112 -9.72 -7.22 5.70
N ASP A 113 -10.22 -7.33 6.95
CA ASP A 113 -10.70 -6.16 7.68
C ASP A 113 -9.68 -5.03 7.65
N PRO A 114 -10.10 -3.78 7.40
CA PRO A 114 -9.18 -2.66 7.26
C PRO A 114 -8.51 -2.31 8.58
N ILE A 115 -7.25 -1.92 8.53
CA ILE A 115 -6.47 -1.43 9.65
C ILE A 115 -6.59 0.09 9.66
N LEU A 116 -7.38 0.63 10.58
CA LEU A 116 -7.63 2.06 10.70
C LEU A 116 -6.63 2.66 11.69
N LEU A 117 -5.78 3.60 11.27
CA LEU A 117 -4.76 4.19 12.13
C LEU A 117 -5.27 5.41 12.90
N GLY A 118 -6.32 6.10 12.41
CA GLY A 118 -7.03 7.17 13.10
C GLY A 118 -6.26 8.48 13.23
N PHE A 119 -5.33 8.79 12.32
CA PHE A 119 -4.71 10.13 12.26
C PHE A 119 -5.71 11.15 11.71
N PRO A 120 -5.64 12.43 12.14
CA PRO A 120 -6.56 13.46 11.66
C PRO A 120 -6.49 13.66 10.14
N ASP A 121 -7.63 13.56 9.47
CA ASP A 121 -7.78 13.76 8.04
C ASP A 121 -7.53 15.23 7.64
N GLY A 122 -6.82 15.43 6.53
CA GLY A 122 -6.41 16.76 6.05
C GLY A 122 -5.27 17.38 6.84
N LYS A 123 -4.66 16.65 7.79
CA LYS A 123 -3.64 17.16 8.71
C LYS A 123 -2.30 16.46 8.61
N LEU A 124 -2.15 15.47 7.75
CA LEU A 124 -0.86 14.80 7.61
C LEU A 124 0.23 15.73 7.06
N GLY A 125 -0.14 16.79 6.35
CA GLY A 125 0.79 17.83 5.89
C GLY A 125 1.56 18.52 7.03
N ASP A 126 1.01 18.56 8.23
CA ASP A 126 1.65 19.10 9.43
C ASP A 126 2.90 18.28 9.83
N TYR A 127 3.02 17.05 9.33
CA TYR A 127 4.19 16.17 9.43
C TYR A 127 5.51 16.87 9.12
N LEU A 128 5.53 17.80 8.17
CA LEU A 128 6.75 18.51 7.78
C LEU A 128 7.25 19.49 8.84
N GLY A 129 6.38 20.00 9.70
CA GLY A 129 6.69 20.94 10.77
C GLY A 129 6.66 20.34 12.17
N ASP A 130 5.95 19.22 12.37
CA ASP A 130 5.80 18.55 13.66
C ASP A 130 6.61 17.23 13.69
N ARG A 131 7.80 17.28 14.29
CA ARG A 131 8.66 16.10 14.46
C ARG A 131 7.99 14.97 15.25
N SER A 132 7.13 15.29 16.20
CA SER A 132 6.40 14.28 16.99
C SER A 132 5.35 13.56 16.14
N LEU A 133 4.61 14.30 15.34
CA LEU A 133 3.68 13.70 14.36
C LEU A 133 4.43 12.85 13.34
N MET A 134 5.55 13.37 12.84
CA MET A 134 6.42 12.64 11.90
C MET A 134 6.83 11.27 12.46
N THR A 135 7.33 11.24 13.69
CA THR A 135 7.75 10.00 14.34
C THR A 135 6.58 9.05 14.52
N ARG A 136 5.48 9.51 15.15
CA ARG A 136 4.32 8.65 15.40
C ARG A 136 3.73 8.05 14.13
N LEU A 137 3.60 8.87 13.09
CA LEU A 137 3.02 8.44 11.81
C LEU A 137 3.91 7.41 11.11
N THR A 138 5.21 7.69 11.00
CA THR A 138 6.17 6.77 10.38
C THR A 138 6.27 5.45 11.14
N ASP A 139 6.42 5.51 12.47
CA ASP A 139 6.53 4.31 13.32
C ASP A 139 5.25 3.46 13.27
N ARG A 140 4.09 4.12 13.24
CA ARG A 140 2.82 3.38 13.19
C ARG A 140 2.65 2.64 11.88
N ILE A 141 2.98 3.26 10.76
CA ILE A 141 2.95 2.62 9.43
C ILE A 141 4.00 1.50 9.36
N ALA A 142 5.25 1.78 9.77
CA ALA A 142 6.33 0.80 9.76
C ALA A 142 5.97 -0.46 10.57
N LYS A 143 5.35 -0.28 11.75
CA LYS A 143 4.92 -1.38 12.62
C LYS A 143 3.88 -2.31 11.97
N GLU A 144 2.93 -1.74 11.23
CA GLU A 144 1.95 -2.56 10.52
C GLU A 144 2.58 -3.29 9.31
N ILE A 145 3.48 -2.64 8.58
CA ILE A 145 4.24 -3.27 7.50
C ILE A 145 5.10 -4.43 8.04
N GLU A 146 5.83 -4.20 9.13
CA GLU A 146 6.62 -5.24 9.79
C GLU A 146 5.76 -6.42 10.26
N ARG A 147 4.60 -6.15 10.86
CA ARG A 147 3.68 -7.19 11.32
C ARG A 147 3.08 -8.02 10.20
N LEU A 148 2.74 -7.38 9.08
CA LEU A 148 2.09 -8.03 7.94
C LEU A 148 3.07 -8.73 7.00
N GLN A 149 4.34 -8.32 6.98
CA GLN A 149 5.37 -8.87 6.08
C GLN A 149 4.86 -9.00 4.63
N PRO A 150 4.36 -7.92 4.00
CA PRO A 150 3.78 -8.02 2.67
C PRO A 150 4.82 -8.39 1.61
N ASP A 151 4.38 -9.04 0.55
CA ASP A 151 5.19 -9.27 -0.66
C ASP A 151 5.15 -8.06 -1.60
N VAL A 152 4.08 -7.27 -1.50
CA VAL A 152 3.82 -6.09 -2.32
C VAL A 152 3.18 -5.00 -1.47
N VAL A 153 3.61 -3.77 -1.67
CA VAL A 153 2.91 -2.57 -1.17
C VAL A 153 2.42 -1.74 -2.35
N VAL A 154 1.15 -1.34 -2.30
CA VAL A 154 0.54 -0.39 -3.24
C VAL A 154 0.14 0.87 -2.47
N THR A 155 0.47 2.04 -2.98
CA THR A 155 0.15 3.32 -2.35
C THR A 155 0.08 4.45 -3.38
N TRP A 156 -0.19 5.68 -2.96
CA TRP A 156 -0.08 6.86 -3.82
C TRP A 156 1.38 7.18 -4.17
N GLY A 157 1.60 7.79 -5.32
CA GLY A 157 2.92 8.32 -5.67
C GLY A 157 3.36 9.45 -4.75
N PRO A 158 4.67 9.82 -4.76
CA PRO A 158 5.20 10.94 -3.98
C PRO A 158 4.56 12.30 -4.30
N ASP A 159 3.96 12.44 -5.48
CA ASP A 159 3.18 13.59 -5.91
C ASP A 159 1.75 13.58 -5.34
N GLY A 160 1.32 12.46 -4.75
CA GLY A 160 -0.01 12.24 -4.18
C GLY A 160 -1.07 11.79 -5.17
N GLY A 161 -0.72 11.49 -6.43
CA GLY A 161 -1.65 11.01 -7.46
C GLY A 161 -2.74 12.01 -7.85
N THR A 162 -3.52 12.49 -6.88
CA THR A 162 -4.52 13.56 -7.02
C THR A 162 -3.99 14.93 -6.61
N GLY A 163 -2.75 14.99 -6.11
CA GLY A 163 -2.17 16.19 -5.53
C GLY A 163 -2.56 16.45 -4.07
N HIS A 164 -3.34 15.55 -3.44
CA HIS A 164 -3.77 15.70 -2.04
C HIS A 164 -2.57 15.64 -1.09
N PRO A 165 -2.43 16.56 -0.09
CA PRO A 165 -1.31 16.57 0.84
C PRO A 165 -1.13 15.24 1.58
N ASP A 166 -2.21 14.66 2.11
CA ASP A 166 -2.16 13.41 2.86
C ASP A 166 -1.69 12.23 1.99
N HIS A 167 -2.12 12.16 0.72
CA HIS A 167 -1.62 11.16 -0.23
C HIS A 167 -0.11 11.27 -0.43
N ARG A 168 0.40 12.51 -0.54
CA ARG A 168 1.84 12.77 -0.68
C ARG A 168 2.61 12.27 0.53
N ILE A 169 2.12 12.55 1.74
CA ILE A 169 2.78 12.14 2.98
C ILE A 169 2.82 10.61 3.08
N VAL A 170 1.70 9.94 2.85
CA VAL A 170 1.63 8.47 2.92
C VAL A 170 2.54 7.82 1.87
N GLY A 171 2.51 8.29 0.62
CA GLY A 171 3.38 7.81 -0.45
C GLY A 171 4.87 8.06 -0.17
N ASN A 172 5.21 9.23 0.39
CA ASN A 172 6.58 9.55 0.77
C ASN A 172 7.08 8.67 1.92
N ILE A 173 6.26 8.41 2.94
CA ILE A 173 6.63 7.50 4.03
C ILE A 173 6.89 6.09 3.50
N ALA A 174 6.01 5.55 2.65
CA ALA A 174 6.24 4.25 2.02
C ALA A 174 7.57 4.20 1.25
N THR A 175 7.86 5.28 0.50
CA THR A 175 9.12 5.41 -0.25
C THR A 175 10.33 5.47 0.68
N GLN A 176 10.24 6.19 1.79
CA GLN A 176 11.30 6.25 2.81
C GLN A 176 11.53 4.87 3.43
N LEU A 177 10.47 4.19 3.87
CA LEU A 177 10.57 2.85 4.46
C LEU A 177 11.28 1.87 3.52
N LEU A 178 10.94 1.90 2.22
CA LEU A 178 11.64 1.12 1.21
C LEU A 178 13.13 1.50 1.12
N ARG A 179 13.44 2.78 1.00
CA ARG A 179 14.82 3.26 0.79
C ARG A 179 15.73 3.06 1.99
N PHE A 180 15.17 3.03 3.20
CA PHE A 180 15.92 2.78 4.43
C PHE A 180 15.95 1.31 4.83
N GLY A 181 15.34 0.40 4.05
CA GLY A 181 15.31 -1.02 4.34
C GLY A 181 14.57 -1.33 5.63
N ALA A 182 13.44 -0.67 5.86
CA ALA A 182 12.64 -0.89 7.06
C ALA A 182 12.18 -2.36 7.17
N PRO A 183 12.17 -2.95 8.38
CA PRO A 183 11.75 -4.33 8.57
C PRO A 183 10.37 -4.60 7.95
N GLY A 184 10.26 -5.68 7.19
CA GLY A 184 9.01 -6.09 6.52
C GLY A 184 8.64 -5.31 5.27
N MET A 185 9.34 -4.24 4.94
CA MET A 185 9.07 -3.47 3.72
C MET A 185 9.62 -4.19 2.49
N PRO A 186 8.78 -4.60 1.52
CA PRO A 186 9.24 -5.31 0.34
C PRO A 186 9.87 -4.37 -0.69
N GLU A 187 10.72 -4.90 -1.56
CA GLU A 187 11.24 -4.15 -2.72
C GLU A 187 10.14 -3.80 -3.75
N ARG A 188 9.00 -4.47 -3.67
CA ARG A 188 7.87 -4.31 -4.57
C ARG A 188 6.90 -3.26 -4.05
N LEU A 189 7.28 -2.01 -4.22
CA LEU A 189 6.44 -0.84 -3.98
C LEU A 189 5.93 -0.30 -5.31
N PHE A 190 4.61 -0.16 -5.43
CA PHE A 190 3.95 0.36 -6.63
C PHE A 190 3.08 1.55 -6.27
N TYR A 191 3.17 2.57 -7.10
CA TYR A 191 2.33 3.76 -6.98
C TYR A 191 1.11 3.63 -7.88
N MET A 192 -0.06 3.82 -7.29
CA MET A 192 -1.34 3.90 -7.98
C MET A 192 -1.65 5.34 -8.35
N TYR A 193 -2.41 5.52 -9.41
CA TYR A 193 -2.86 6.82 -9.90
C TYR A 193 -4.29 6.71 -10.41
N LEU A 194 -5.08 7.73 -10.13
CA LEU A 194 -6.32 7.90 -10.88
C LEU A 194 -5.96 8.39 -12.29
N PRO A 195 -6.55 7.78 -13.32
CA PRO A 195 -6.40 8.30 -14.68
C PRO A 195 -6.81 9.77 -14.75
N ILE A 196 -6.06 10.55 -15.54
CA ILE A 196 -6.23 12.00 -15.62
C ILE A 196 -7.64 12.41 -16.00
N GLU A 197 -8.27 11.62 -16.87
CA GLU A 197 -9.66 11.81 -17.30
C GLU A 197 -10.64 11.71 -16.13
N MET A 198 -10.35 10.86 -15.15
CA MET A 198 -11.14 10.73 -13.93
C MET A 198 -11.00 11.96 -13.04
N ILE A 199 -9.79 12.48 -12.91
CA ILE A 199 -9.52 13.73 -12.14
C ILE A 199 -10.27 14.90 -12.79
N ARG A 200 -10.25 15.01 -14.11
CA ARG A 200 -10.99 16.05 -14.84
C ARG A 200 -12.50 15.92 -14.68
N LEU A 201 -13.03 14.69 -14.68
CA LEU A 201 -14.47 14.45 -14.45
C LEU A 201 -14.87 14.78 -13.00
N ALA A 202 -14.01 14.48 -12.04
CA ALA A 202 -14.27 14.76 -10.63
C ALA A 202 -14.24 16.27 -10.34
N ASN A 203 -13.41 17.03 -11.05
CA ASN A 203 -13.27 18.46 -10.81
C ASN A 203 -13.09 19.24 -12.13
N PRO A 204 -14.16 19.44 -12.90
CA PRO A 204 -14.10 20.13 -14.20
C PRO A 204 -13.68 21.61 -14.09
N GLN A 205 -13.71 22.19 -12.88
CA GLN A 205 -13.33 23.59 -12.64
C GLN A 205 -11.87 23.74 -12.10
N ARG A 206 -11.27 22.67 -11.66
CA ARG A 206 -9.84 22.63 -11.37
C ARG A 206 -9.11 22.58 -12.70
N GLY A 207 -8.68 23.67 -13.25
CA GLY A 207 -7.89 23.76 -14.48
C GLY A 207 -6.98 22.56 -14.78
N GLU A 208 -6.00 22.70 -15.60
CA GLU A 208 -5.02 21.65 -15.99
C GLU A 208 -4.68 20.72 -14.81
N PRO A 209 -4.53 19.40 -15.04
CA PRO A 209 -4.10 18.47 -14.02
C PRO A 209 -2.83 18.96 -13.33
N PRO A 210 -2.59 18.60 -12.07
CA PRO A 210 -1.35 18.99 -11.39
C PRO A 210 -0.15 18.66 -12.28
N LEU A 211 0.74 19.61 -12.43
CA LEU A 211 1.96 19.57 -13.28
C LEU A 211 2.85 18.32 -13.04
N LEU A 212 2.51 17.50 -12.04
CA LEU A 212 3.32 16.39 -11.54
C LEU A 212 2.72 15.00 -11.84
N PHE A 213 1.78 14.90 -12.79
CA PHE A 213 1.28 13.57 -13.19
C PHE A 213 2.37 12.82 -13.97
N PRO A 214 2.66 11.54 -13.63
CA PRO A 214 3.73 10.81 -14.29
C PRO A 214 3.47 10.67 -15.80
N GLN A 215 4.54 10.77 -16.60
CA GLN A 215 4.44 10.50 -18.03
C GLN A 215 4.08 9.04 -18.28
N ALA A 216 3.34 8.77 -19.35
CA ALA A 216 2.85 7.43 -19.71
C ALA A 216 3.94 6.35 -19.73
N LYS A 217 5.19 6.69 -20.06
CA LYS A 217 6.34 5.76 -20.09
C LYS A 217 6.70 5.17 -18.71
N TYR A 218 6.29 5.79 -17.60
CA TYR A 218 6.58 5.31 -16.25
C TYR A 218 5.54 4.31 -15.75
N PHE A 219 4.40 4.18 -16.40
CA PHE A 219 3.39 3.17 -16.08
C PHE A 219 3.79 1.82 -16.71
N THR A 220 4.83 1.21 -16.18
CA THR A 220 5.46 0.02 -16.74
C THR A 220 4.82 -1.29 -16.28
N VAL A 221 3.98 -1.24 -15.25
CA VAL A 221 3.23 -2.41 -14.77
C VAL A 221 1.74 -2.19 -15.03
N LYS A 222 1.13 -3.12 -15.80
CA LYS A 222 -0.29 -3.06 -16.21
C LYS A 222 -0.98 -4.37 -15.84
N VAL A 223 -1.66 -4.37 -14.72
CA VAL A 223 -2.36 -5.54 -14.17
C VAL A 223 -3.71 -5.71 -14.87
N PRO A 224 -3.89 -6.73 -15.74
CA PRO A 224 -5.16 -6.99 -16.37
C PRO A 224 -6.18 -7.49 -15.34
N PHE A 225 -7.45 -7.26 -15.63
CA PHE A 225 -8.57 -7.70 -14.80
C PHE A 225 -9.70 -8.25 -15.66
N THR A 226 -10.59 -9.02 -15.06
CA THR A 226 -11.78 -9.55 -15.71
C THR A 226 -13.01 -8.65 -15.45
N PRO A 227 -14.10 -8.81 -16.19
CA PRO A 227 -15.36 -8.12 -15.90
C PRO A 227 -15.85 -8.35 -14.46
N ALA A 228 -15.62 -9.54 -13.88
CA ALA A 228 -15.98 -9.84 -12.50
C ALA A 228 -15.15 -9.02 -11.49
N ASP A 229 -13.87 -8.78 -11.78
CA ASP A 229 -12.99 -7.96 -10.94
C ASP A 229 -13.42 -6.48 -11.01
N LEU A 230 -13.79 -6.01 -12.19
CA LEU A 230 -14.34 -4.66 -12.37
C LEU A 230 -15.66 -4.48 -11.63
N ASP A 231 -16.56 -5.45 -11.72
CA ASP A 231 -17.84 -5.43 -11.02
C ASP A 231 -17.64 -5.41 -9.47
N ALA A 232 -16.69 -6.20 -8.96
CA ALA A 232 -16.32 -6.13 -7.54
C ALA A 232 -15.80 -4.76 -7.14
N ALA A 233 -14.93 -4.15 -7.95
CA ALA A 233 -14.41 -2.80 -7.70
C ALA A 233 -15.51 -1.72 -7.72
N ILE A 234 -16.47 -1.85 -8.63
CA ILE A 234 -17.64 -0.95 -8.70
C ILE A 234 -18.48 -1.06 -7.43
N ARG A 235 -18.79 -2.28 -6.99
CA ARG A 235 -19.52 -2.50 -5.73
C ARG A 235 -18.74 -1.99 -4.52
N THR A 236 -17.42 -2.14 -4.51
CA THR A 236 -16.54 -1.60 -3.46
C THR A 236 -16.67 -0.08 -3.39
N MET A 237 -16.60 0.62 -4.52
CA MET A 237 -16.82 2.06 -4.57
C MET A 237 -18.20 2.46 -4.06
N ALA A 238 -19.25 1.68 -4.34
CA ALA A 238 -20.61 1.95 -3.87
C ALA A 238 -20.78 1.80 -2.35
N CYS A 239 -19.80 1.21 -1.64
CA CYS A 239 -19.76 1.20 -0.19
C CYS A 239 -19.52 2.59 0.41
N HIS A 240 -18.75 3.44 -0.28
CA HIS A 240 -18.36 4.78 0.19
C HIS A 240 -19.43 5.84 -0.08
N LYS A 241 -20.61 5.67 0.52
CA LYS A 241 -21.79 6.50 0.29
C LYS A 241 -21.60 7.95 0.69
N THR A 242 -20.75 8.20 1.70
CA THR A 242 -20.40 9.56 2.13
C THR A 242 -19.55 10.29 1.10
N GLN A 243 -18.89 9.57 0.17
CA GLN A 243 -18.02 10.12 -0.86
C GLN A 243 -18.62 10.01 -2.28
N PHE A 244 -19.27 8.89 -2.57
CA PHE A 244 -19.84 8.59 -3.88
C PHE A 244 -21.34 8.34 -3.78
N GLY A 245 -22.14 9.41 -3.81
CA GLY A 245 -23.60 9.28 -3.92
C GLY A 245 -24.03 8.64 -5.24
N ALA A 246 -25.31 8.25 -5.35
CA ALA A 246 -25.83 7.55 -6.52
C ALA A 246 -25.59 8.31 -7.86
N GLU A 247 -25.69 9.63 -7.85
CA GLU A 247 -25.42 10.46 -9.04
C GLU A 247 -23.95 10.45 -9.43
N ALA A 248 -23.03 10.50 -8.43
CA ALA A 248 -21.60 10.36 -8.68
C ALA A 248 -21.30 9.00 -9.30
N MET A 249 -21.88 7.93 -8.77
CA MET A 249 -21.75 6.59 -9.33
C MET A 249 -22.20 6.51 -10.80
N GLN A 250 -23.37 7.06 -11.12
CA GLN A 250 -23.87 7.09 -12.50
C GLN A 250 -22.94 7.87 -13.45
N ARG A 251 -22.33 8.94 -12.96
CA ARG A 251 -21.45 9.80 -13.76
C ARG A 251 -20.06 9.17 -13.97
N PHE A 252 -19.48 8.58 -12.93
CA PHE A 252 -18.08 8.12 -12.95
C PHE A 252 -17.91 6.70 -13.48
N MET A 253 -18.88 5.82 -13.32
CA MET A 253 -18.72 4.42 -13.70
C MET A 253 -18.41 4.20 -15.18
N PRO A 254 -19.17 4.80 -16.13
CA PRO A 254 -18.88 4.61 -17.56
C PRO A 254 -17.50 5.14 -17.97
N ALA A 255 -16.99 6.15 -17.27
CA ALA A 255 -15.67 6.69 -17.53
C ALA A 255 -14.56 5.73 -17.03
N ARG A 256 -14.72 5.12 -15.86
CA ARG A 256 -13.75 4.17 -15.30
C ARG A 256 -13.54 2.96 -16.18
N GLU A 257 -14.60 2.37 -16.72
CA GLU A 257 -14.51 1.25 -17.64
C GLU A 257 -13.63 1.60 -18.85
N ARG A 258 -13.89 2.77 -19.47
CA ARG A 258 -13.12 3.22 -20.64
C ARG A 258 -11.66 3.53 -20.31
N VAL A 259 -11.44 4.16 -19.17
CA VAL A 259 -10.10 4.65 -18.81
C VAL A 259 -9.16 3.53 -18.39
N TRP A 260 -9.65 2.54 -17.67
CA TRP A 260 -8.82 1.38 -17.34
C TRP A 260 -8.58 0.44 -18.53
N ASN A 261 -9.48 0.41 -19.50
CA ASN A 261 -9.33 -0.39 -20.73
C ASN A 261 -8.79 -1.81 -20.47
N GLY A 262 -9.35 -2.50 -19.46
CA GLY A 262 -9.02 -3.87 -19.11
C GLY A 262 -7.78 -4.07 -18.24
N ALA A 263 -7.05 -3.03 -17.84
CA ALA A 263 -5.90 -3.13 -16.95
C ALA A 263 -5.74 -1.91 -16.04
N VAL A 264 -5.32 -2.15 -14.79
CA VAL A 264 -4.88 -1.08 -13.87
C VAL A 264 -3.39 -0.86 -14.07
N SER A 265 -3.00 0.39 -14.30
CA SER A 265 -1.61 0.79 -14.53
C SER A 265 -0.96 1.34 -13.26
N PHE A 266 0.27 0.89 -12.99
CA PHE A 266 1.07 1.29 -11.84
C PHE A 266 2.42 1.85 -12.27
N VAL A 267 2.94 2.77 -11.46
CA VAL A 267 4.32 3.24 -11.53
C VAL A 267 5.12 2.52 -10.45
N PRO A 268 6.09 1.66 -10.77
CA PRO A 268 6.90 1.03 -9.74
C PRO A 268 7.90 2.02 -9.13
N ALA A 269 8.19 1.87 -7.83
CA ALA A 269 9.22 2.65 -7.15
C ALA A 269 10.65 2.31 -7.64
N SER A 270 10.83 1.10 -8.20
CA SER A 270 12.06 0.66 -8.86
C SER A 270 11.83 0.54 -10.38
N PRO A 271 12.62 1.22 -11.21
CA PRO A 271 12.48 1.16 -12.67
C PRO A 271 12.70 -0.23 -13.28
N SER A 272 13.30 -1.17 -12.53
CA SER A 272 13.52 -2.54 -12.97
C SER A 272 12.25 -3.40 -12.99
N LEU A 273 11.18 -2.96 -12.30
CA LEU A 273 9.91 -3.68 -12.25
C LEU A 273 9.05 -3.28 -13.47
N ASN A 274 8.58 -4.29 -14.20
CA ASN A 274 7.69 -4.11 -15.34
C ASN A 274 6.85 -5.38 -15.55
N GLY A 275 5.85 -5.31 -16.43
CA GLY A 275 5.03 -6.46 -16.81
C GLY A 275 3.55 -6.31 -16.46
N ASP A 276 2.91 -7.46 -16.23
CA ASP A 276 1.45 -7.60 -16.06
C ASP A 276 1.03 -8.18 -14.70
N ASP A 277 1.96 -8.24 -13.75
CA ASP A 277 1.73 -8.82 -12.43
C ASP A 277 2.61 -8.14 -11.38
N LEU A 278 2.01 -7.81 -10.21
CA LEU A 278 2.75 -7.18 -9.11
C LEU A 278 3.75 -8.12 -8.42
N PHE A 279 3.65 -9.43 -8.61
CA PHE A 279 4.51 -10.45 -7.99
C PHE A 279 5.62 -10.98 -8.93
N ARG A 280 5.55 -10.73 -10.23
CA ARG A 280 6.58 -11.15 -11.19
C ARG A 280 7.67 -10.10 -11.35
N LYS A 281 8.89 -10.57 -11.69
CA LYS A 281 10.02 -9.71 -12.08
C LYS A 281 9.93 -9.37 -13.55
#